data_a79e2046ac2526c30f1028c7a04db1b5
#
_entry.id   a79e2046ac2526c30f1028c7a04db1b5
#
_cell.length_a   1.000
_cell.length_b   1.000
_cell.length_c   1.000
_cell.angle_alpha   90.00
_cell.angle_beta   90.00
_cell.angle_gamma   90.00
#
_symmetry.space_group_name_H-M   'P 1'
#
loop_
_entity.id
_entity.type
_entity.pdbx_description
1 polymer ?
#
loop_
_entity_poly.entity_id
_entity_poly.type
_entity_poly.pdbx_seq_one_letter_code
_entity_poly.pdbx_strand_id
1 'polypeptide(L)'
;DSTTVTFHGDYDSAADEHTLRGRLRTAITWGHNKDHRPDLKPLLYVLTVTGDGAVPVQFRVQSGNTTDDRSHRETWDFLRRLTGRADFLYIADCKLATAGNMTYIESHGGRFVSVLPRTRNEDAAFRAAVRAGGAVWRAIHDKFDEHNQLIDRFSISEPVAQTAEGYRLVWYHSTRKAELDAASRLTRLERVVARLDELRQKLASPRTRYRQRAKVCEAVETVLRECEVEGWVKVEVKETTTETYRQERRGRPGENTRYVKQERPRFAIAHHVEFERLAEEARCDGVFPLVSNDRTMTERELLLSYKQQPAIERRFEQLKTDFVVAPVYLKEASRIQALLCVYFFVLLVESLLERELRRAMERLGIESLPLYPEGRACRRPTARKVIDLFEEVQRHTLTPASGSPVVFTTELTKLQRKVLRLLAMSNAYDF
;
A
#
# COMPACT_ATOMS: atom_id res chain seq x y z
N ASP A 1 2.87 -5.03 8.66
CA ASP A 1 2.69 -3.86 7.79
C ASP A 1 2.05 -2.71 8.58
N SER A 2 1.98 -1.52 8.00
CA SER A 2 1.46 -0.33 8.66
C SER A 2 0.50 0.43 7.76
N THR A 3 -0.41 1.19 8.38
CA THR A 3 -1.26 2.16 7.69
C THR A 3 -1.35 3.45 8.51
N THR A 4 -1.81 4.53 7.88
CA THR A 4 -2.06 5.79 8.60
C THR A 4 -3.52 5.92 8.98
N VAL A 5 -3.78 6.44 10.16
CA VAL A 5 -5.09 6.94 10.59
C VAL A 5 -4.97 8.44 10.70
N THR A 6 -5.81 9.17 9.97
CA THR A 6 -5.71 10.63 9.80
C THR A 6 -6.67 11.38 10.71
N PHE A 7 -6.25 12.55 11.16
CA PHE A 7 -7.00 13.35 12.13
C PHE A 7 -7.16 14.79 11.68
N HIS A 8 -8.36 15.36 11.92
CA HIS A 8 -8.65 16.76 11.73
C HIS A 8 -8.54 17.48 13.09
N GLY A 9 -7.73 18.54 13.16
CA GLY A 9 -7.56 19.37 14.35
C GLY A 9 -6.11 19.68 14.68
N ASP A 10 -5.91 20.54 15.68
CA ASP A 10 -4.58 21.07 15.99
C ASP A 10 -3.70 20.06 16.73
N TYR A 11 -4.26 19.31 17.68
CA TYR A 11 -3.57 18.27 18.48
C TYR A 11 -2.21 18.70 19.06
N ASP A 12 -2.01 20.02 19.31
CA ASP A 12 -0.73 20.60 19.72
C ASP A 12 -0.33 20.20 21.15
N SER A 13 -1.31 19.75 21.95
CA SER A 13 -1.06 19.21 23.30
C SER A 13 -0.41 17.82 23.32
N ALA A 14 -0.23 17.20 22.17
CA ALA A 14 0.38 15.88 22.01
C ALA A 14 1.87 15.98 21.65
N ALA A 15 2.60 16.99 22.17
CA ALA A 15 4.03 17.13 21.95
C ALA A 15 4.80 15.94 22.54
N ASP A 16 5.86 15.52 21.83
CA ASP A 16 6.66 14.31 22.07
C ASP A 16 7.36 14.23 23.45
N GLU A 17 7.32 15.30 24.24
CA GLU A 17 8.08 15.41 25.49
C GLU A 17 7.37 14.82 26.73
N HIS A 18 6.13 14.39 26.60
CA HIS A 18 5.37 13.91 27.75
C HIS A 18 5.45 12.39 27.85
N THR A 19 6.03 11.87 28.91
CA THR A 19 5.99 10.43 29.23
C THR A 19 4.70 10.05 29.95
N LEU A 20 4.04 9.01 29.47
CA LEU A 20 2.94 8.37 30.17
C LEU A 20 3.39 6.99 30.65
N ARG A 21 3.40 6.77 31.97
CA ARG A 21 3.86 5.50 32.58
C ARG A 21 5.27 5.08 32.14
N GLY A 22 6.21 6.04 32.03
CA GLY A 22 7.61 5.79 31.65
C GLY A 22 7.85 5.52 30.18
N ARG A 23 6.86 5.71 29.29
CA ARG A 23 7.00 5.61 27.84
C ARG A 23 6.72 6.96 27.18
N LEU A 24 7.41 7.25 26.10
CA LEU A 24 7.12 8.43 25.28
C LEU A 24 5.66 8.38 24.82
N ARG A 25 4.96 9.51 24.96
CA ARG A 25 3.57 9.64 24.53
C ARG A 25 3.52 9.66 23.00
N THR A 26 2.59 8.91 22.43
CA THR A 26 2.35 8.95 20.98
C THR A 26 1.79 10.30 20.57
N ALA A 27 2.39 10.94 19.58
CA ALA A 27 2.01 12.23 19.06
C ALA A 27 1.27 12.15 17.72
N ILE A 28 0.16 12.88 17.62
CA ILE A 28 -0.53 13.14 16.36
C ILE A 28 0.19 14.33 15.72
N THR A 29 1.07 14.05 14.77
CA THR A 29 1.97 15.05 14.20
C THR A 29 2.13 14.86 12.70
N TRP A 30 2.73 15.85 12.04
CA TRP A 30 3.01 15.79 10.62
C TRP A 30 3.98 14.63 10.30
N GLY A 31 3.65 13.89 9.24
CA GLY A 31 4.43 12.75 8.78
C GLY A 31 3.97 12.26 7.41
N HIS A 32 4.58 11.18 6.92
CA HIS A 32 4.18 10.59 5.66
C HIS A 32 2.77 9.98 5.79
N ASN A 33 1.82 10.54 5.06
CA ASN A 33 0.43 10.08 5.08
C ASN A 33 0.17 9.13 3.91
N LYS A 34 -0.11 7.86 4.21
CA LYS A 34 -0.38 6.80 3.22
C LYS A 34 -1.72 6.99 2.49
N ASP A 35 -2.60 7.87 2.98
CA ASP A 35 -3.88 8.21 2.34
C ASP A 35 -3.77 9.41 1.38
N HIS A 36 -2.55 9.86 1.07
CA HIS A 36 -2.28 11.02 0.21
C HIS A 36 -2.94 12.33 0.68
N ARG A 37 -3.10 12.47 2.00
CA ARG A 37 -3.66 13.67 2.66
C ARG A 37 -2.55 14.41 3.45
N PRO A 38 -1.64 15.14 2.75
CA PRO A 38 -0.54 15.85 3.40
C PRO A 38 -1.03 17.02 4.27
N ASP A 39 -2.29 17.40 4.15
CA ASP A 39 -2.99 18.42 4.91
C ASP A 39 -3.50 17.92 6.29
N LEU A 40 -3.34 16.65 6.60
CA LEU A 40 -3.81 16.03 7.85
C LEU A 40 -2.66 15.40 8.64
N LYS A 41 -2.73 15.53 9.96
CA LYS A 41 -1.79 14.89 10.89
C LYS A 41 -2.15 13.41 11.07
N PRO A 42 -1.28 12.44 10.81
CA PRO A 42 -1.54 11.02 11.01
C PRO A 42 -1.04 10.50 12.36
N LEU A 43 -1.56 9.32 12.73
CA LEU A 43 -0.90 8.30 13.53
C LEU A 43 -0.55 7.10 12.64
N LEU A 44 0.55 6.44 12.91
CA LEU A 44 0.92 5.20 12.26
C LEU A 44 0.33 4.02 13.04
N TYR A 45 -0.51 3.23 12.38
CA TYR A 45 -1.08 2.00 12.90
C TYR A 45 -0.37 0.79 12.28
N VAL A 46 0.43 0.11 13.09
CA VAL A 46 1.18 -1.09 12.69
C VAL A 46 0.39 -2.31 13.11
N LEU A 47 0.17 -3.23 12.19
CA LEU A 47 -0.56 -4.48 12.41
C LEU A 47 0.31 -5.67 12.02
N THR A 48 0.29 -6.71 12.85
CA THR A 48 0.88 -8.01 12.55
C THR A 48 -0.19 -9.08 12.56
N VAL A 49 -0.21 -9.91 11.52
CA VAL A 49 -1.21 -10.96 11.33
C VAL A 49 -0.56 -12.31 11.09
N THR A 50 -1.29 -13.39 11.36
CA THR A 50 -0.85 -14.76 11.04
C THR A 50 -0.96 -15.04 9.53
N GLY A 51 -0.16 -15.98 9.03
CA GLY A 51 -0.28 -16.45 7.63
C GLY A 51 -1.55 -17.23 7.36
N ASP A 52 -2.16 -17.84 8.37
CA ASP A 52 -3.31 -18.74 8.28
C ASP A 52 -4.65 -18.02 8.56
N GLY A 53 -5.04 -17.09 7.73
CA GLY A 53 -6.31 -16.38 7.86
C GLY A 53 -6.17 -14.90 8.20
N ALA A 54 -4.95 -14.37 8.24
CA ALA A 54 -4.66 -12.98 8.57
C ALA A 54 -5.27 -12.56 9.92
N VAL A 55 -5.13 -13.43 10.93
CA VAL A 55 -5.59 -13.15 12.30
C VAL A 55 -4.62 -12.17 12.95
N PRO A 56 -5.09 -11.00 13.42
CA PRO A 56 -4.26 -10.03 14.13
C PRO A 56 -3.67 -10.63 15.43
N VAL A 57 -2.36 -10.51 15.60
CA VAL A 57 -1.65 -10.97 16.79
C VAL A 57 -0.99 -9.85 17.58
N GLN A 58 -0.76 -8.72 16.92
CA GLN A 58 -0.20 -7.53 17.53
C GLN A 58 -0.65 -6.29 16.77
N PHE A 59 -0.90 -5.21 17.50
CA PHE A 59 -0.96 -3.86 16.93
C PHE A 59 -0.07 -2.92 17.73
N ARG A 60 0.33 -1.84 17.09
CA ARG A 60 0.97 -0.70 17.71
C ARG A 60 0.46 0.58 17.10
N VAL A 61 0.36 1.61 17.93
CA VAL A 61 0.10 2.98 17.50
C VAL A 61 1.38 3.78 17.74
N GLN A 62 1.90 4.39 16.70
CA GLN A 62 3.12 5.19 16.75
C GLN A 62 2.85 6.62 16.28
N SER A 63 3.74 7.55 16.66
CA SER A 63 3.65 8.94 16.23
C SER A 63 3.71 9.04 14.69
N GLY A 64 2.99 10.03 14.13
CA GLY A 64 2.87 10.19 12.69
C GLY A 64 4.17 10.40 11.92
N ASN A 65 5.25 10.84 12.61
CA ASN A 65 6.60 11.00 12.06
C ASN A 65 7.52 9.77 12.24
N THR A 66 6.99 8.66 12.75
CA THR A 66 7.78 7.43 12.93
C THR A 66 8.06 6.76 11.60
N THR A 67 9.28 6.25 11.40
CA THR A 67 9.66 5.47 10.22
C THR A 67 9.44 3.97 10.47
N ASP A 68 8.91 3.26 9.48
CA ASP A 68 8.53 1.85 9.58
C ASP A 68 9.71 0.90 9.86
N ASP A 69 10.91 1.23 9.38
CA ASP A 69 12.10 0.39 9.46
C ASP A 69 12.55 0.09 10.90
N ARG A 70 12.34 1.02 11.84
CA ARG A 70 12.65 0.82 13.26
C ARG A 70 11.70 -0.12 13.98
N SER A 71 10.49 -0.28 13.48
CA SER A 71 9.45 -1.08 14.12
C SER A 71 9.67 -2.60 13.98
N HIS A 72 10.46 -3.05 12.98
CA HIS A 72 10.60 -4.48 12.66
C HIS A 72 11.28 -5.29 13.75
N ARG A 73 12.39 -4.80 14.33
CA ARG A 73 13.09 -5.51 15.42
C ARG A 73 12.21 -5.68 16.65
N GLU A 74 11.55 -4.62 17.08
CA GLU A 74 10.66 -4.65 18.23
C GLU A 74 9.44 -5.54 18.00
N THR A 75 8.90 -5.56 16.77
CA THR A 75 7.80 -6.45 16.39
C THR A 75 8.26 -7.90 16.42
N TRP A 76 9.43 -8.22 15.84
CA TRP A 76 9.98 -9.55 15.84
C TRP A 76 10.27 -10.06 17.27
N ASP A 77 10.87 -9.21 18.13
CA ASP A 77 11.10 -9.52 19.54
C ASP A 77 9.81 -9.79 20.32
N PHE A 78 8.78 -9.01 20.04
CA PHE A 78 7.46 -9.24 20.64
C PHE A 78 6.91 -10.60 20.20
N LEU A 79 6.94 -10.93 18.92
CA LEU A 79 6.46 -12.20 18.39
C LEU A 79 7.26 -13.39 18.97
N ARG A 80 8.57 -13.26 19.10
CA ARG A 80 9.43 -14.26 19.73
C ARG A 80 9.00 -14.52 21.19
N ARG A 81 8.72 -13.47 21.95
CA ARG A 81 8.22 -13.60 23.33
C ARG A 81 6.82 -14.19 23.38
N LEU A 82 5.93 -13.79 22.48
CA LEU A 82 4.56 -14.26 22.41
C LEU A 82 4.48 -15.76 22.08
N THR A 83 5.29 -16.22 21.14
CA THR A 83 5.28 -17.60 20.67
C THR A 83 6.21 -18.52 21.46
N GLY A 84 7.14 -17.97 22.24
CA GLY A 84 8.21 -18.73 22.88
C GLY A 84 9.24 -19.33 21.90
N ARG A 85 9.20 -18.93 20.62
CA ARG A 85 10.01 -19.50 19.53
C ARG A 85 10.63 -18.38 18.71
N ALA A 86 11.77 -18.66 18.04
CA ALA A 86 12.43 -17.75 17.12
C ALA A 86 12.27 -18.17 15.64
N ASP A 87 12.02 -19.46 15.39
CA ASP A 87 12.06 -20.13 14.09
C ASP A 87 10.80 -19.92 13.22
N PHE A 88 9.90 -19.00 13.59
CA PHE A 88 8.79 -18.60 12.73
C PHE A 88 9.28 -17.78 11.52
N LEU A 89 8.56 -17.87 10.41
CA LEU A 89 8.85 -17.06 9.22
C LEU A 89 8.23 -15.67 9.38
N TYR A 90 9.09 -14.64 9.44
CA TYR A 90 8.68 -13.24 9.51
C TYR A 90 8.66 -12.62 8.11
N ILE A 91 7.50 -12.18 7.67
CA ILE A 91 7.30 -11.61 6.33
C ILE A 91 6.91 -10.15 6.47
N ALA A 92 7.61 -9.28 5.75
CA ALA A 92 7.30 -7.87 5.73
C ALA A 92 7.69 -7.23 4.38
N ASP A 93 7.32 -5.97 4.20
CA ASP A 93 7.65 -5.18 3.02
C ASP A 93 9.16 -4.85 2.95
N CYS A 94 9.55 -4.05 1.96
CA CYS A 94 10.95 -3.70 1.70
C CYS A 94 11.64 -2.94 2.86
N LYS A 95 10.90 -2.40 3.82
CA LYS A 95 11.45 -1.73 5.00
C LYS A 95 12.14 -2.70 5.96
N LEU A 96 11.75 -3.98 5.93
CA LEU A 96 12.47 -5.04 6.64
C LEU A 96 13.86 -5.27 6.05
N ALA A 97 14.04 -5.16 4.74
CA ALA A 97 15.25 -5.57 4.01
C ALA A 97 16.42 -4.58 4.16
N THR A 98 16.61 -4.05 5.35
CA THR A 98 17.85 -3.35 5.74
C THR A 98 18.87 -4.35 6.28
N ALA A 99 20.18 -4.16 6.01
CA ALA A 99 21.23 -5.04 6.53
C ALA A 99 21.10 -5.26 8.05
N GLY A 100 20.85 -4.17 8.79
CA GLY A 100 20.72 -4.25 10.24
C GLY A 100 19.52 -5.08 10.74
N ASN A 101 18.36 -5.01 10.08
CA ASN A 101 17.18 -5.79 10.47
C ASN A 101 17.37 -7.28 10.11
N MET A 102 17.85 -7.55 8.90
CA MET A 102 18.10 -8.90 8.41
C MET A 102 19.10 -9.64 9.30
N THR A 103 20.26 -9.02 9.57
CA THR A 103 21.29 -9.60 10.45
C THR A 103 20.77 -9.78 11.88
N TYR A 104 19.97 -8.84 12.39
CA TYR A 104 19.39 -8.96 13.74
C TYR A 104 18.51 -10.19 13.87
N ILE A 105 17.55 -10.39 12.93
CA ILE A 105 16.64 -11.53 12.94
C ILE A 105 17.40 -12.85 12.81
N GLU A 106 18.34 -12.94 11.87
CA GLU A 106 19.14 -14.15 11.65
C GLU A 106 20.00 -14.50 12.86
N SER A 107 20.72 -13.53 13.43
CA SER A 107 21.60 -13.77 14.60
C SER A 107 20.84 -14.25 15.83
N HIS A 108 19.54 -14.04 15.88
CA HIS A 108 18.65 -14.53 16.95
C HIS A 108 17.86 -15.80 16.56
N GLY A 109 18.24 -16.46 15.46
CA GLY A 109 17.62 -17.73 15.02
C GLY A 109 16.31 -17.55 14.26
N GLY A 110 15.97 -16.34 13.81
CA GLY A 110 14.76 -16.07 13.04
C GLY A 110 14.90 -16.32 11.56
N ARG A 111 13.76 -16.53 10.89
CA ARG A 111 13.67 -16.62 9.43
C ARG A 111 12.84 -15.47 8.90
N PHE A 112 13.22 -14.95 7.72
CA PHE A 112 12.50 -13.83 7.12
C PHE A 112 12.33 -13.97 5.61
N VAL A 113 11.31 -13.28 5.08
CA VAL A 113 11.10 -13.01 3.65
C VAL A 113 10.73 -11.55 3.49
N SER A 114 11.37 -10.87 2.55
CA SER A 114 11.09 -9.47 2.23
C SER A 114 11.36 -9.18 0.76
N VAL A 115 10.90 -8.02 0.29
CA VAL A 115 11.29 -7.48 -1.02
C VAL A 115 12.58 -6.67 -0.87
N LEU A 116 13.54 -6.89 -1.74
CA LEU A 116 14.74 -6.07 -1.79
C LEU A 116 14.39 -4.66 -2.31
N PRO A 117 14.79 -3.58 -1.59
CA PRO A 117 14.55 -2.22 -2.04
C PRO A 117 15.23 -1.90 -3.37
N ARG A 118 14.58 -1.08 -4.21
CA ARG A 118 15.17 -0.61 -5.47
C ARG A 118 16.42 0.24 -5.33
N THR A 119 16.70 0.74 -4.13
CA THR A 119 17.91 1.51 -3.80
C THR A 119 19.16 0.66 -3.63
N ARG A 120 19.02 -0.67 -3.64
CA ARG A 120 20.13 -1.61 -3.50
C ARG A 120 20.89 -1.78 -4.82
N ASN A 121 22.19 -1.92 -4.72
CA ASN A 121 23.06 -2.12 -5.89
C ASN A 121 22.71 -3.39 -6.66
N GLU A 122 22.28 -4.45 -5.99
CA GLU A 122 21.84 -5.70 -6.58
C GLU A 122 20.63 -5.49 -7.51
N ASP A 123 19.67 -4.61 -7.15
CA ASP A 123 18.52 -4.29 -8.00
C ASP A 123 18.97 -3.57 -9.27
N ALA A 124 19.82 -2.55 -9.13
CA ALA A 124 20.35 -1.80 -10.26
C ALA A 124 21.12 -2.70 -11.24
N ALA A 125 21.99 -3.56 -10.72
CA ALA A 125 22.80 -4.48 -11.51
C ALA A 125 21.93 -5.51 -12.27
N PHE A 126 20.96 -6.13 -11.57
CA PHE A 126 20.07 -7.11 -12.20
C PHE A 126 19.20 -6.49 -13.30
N ARG A 127 18.62 -5.31 -13.04
CA ARG A 127 17.81 -4.61 -14.07
C ARG A 127 18.65 -4.19 -15.27
N ALA A 128 19.90 -3.81 -15.08
CA ALA A 128 20.81 -3.55 -16.18
C ALA A 128 21.04 -4.80 -17.03
N ALA A 129 21.23 -5.97 -16.41
CA ALA A 129 21.34 -7.25 -17.11
C ALA A 129 20.04 -7.62 -17.88
N VAL A 130 18.87 -7.41 -17.27
CA VAL A 130 17.56 -7.64 -17.92
C VAL A 130 17.40 -6.74 -19.14
N ARG A 131 17.73 -5.45 -19.05
CA ARG A 131 17.70 -4.51 -20.19
C ARG A 131 18.63 -4.96 -21.33
N ALA A 132 19.78 -5.51 -21.00
CA ALA A 132 20.73 -6.08 -21.97
C ALA A 132 20.28 -7.43 -22.55
N GLY A 133 19.15 -8.00 -22.11
CA GLY A 133 18.64 -9.29 -22.58
C GLY A 133 19.33 -10.51 -21.93
N GLY A 134 20.06 -10.31 -20.82
CA GLY A 134 20.84 -11.36 -20.15
C GLY A 134 20.06 -12.21 -19.13
N ALA A 135 18.75 -12.04 -18.99
CA ALA A 135 17.95 -12.81 -18.02
C ALA A 135 17.26 -13.99 -18.71
N VAL A 136 17.40 -15.18 -18.13
CA VAL A 136 16.69 -16.40 -18.53
C VAL A 136 15.60 -16.68 -17.50
N TRP A 137 14.36 -16.87 -17.98
CA TRP A 137 13.19 -17.05 -17.12
C TRP A 137 12.65 -18.47 -17.18
N ARG A 138 12.43 -19.10 -16.01
CA ARG A 138 11.81 -20.41 -15.86
C ARG A 138 10.49 -20.26 -15.10
N ALA A 139 9.37 -20.72 -15.71
CA ALA A 139 8.07 -20.72 -15.06
C ALA A 139 8.04 -21.65 -13.83
N ILE A 140 7.43 -21.19 -12.73
CA ILE A 140 7.35 -21.92 -11.47
C ILE A 140 5.94 -22.05 -10.90
N HIS A 141 5.04 -21.11 -11.26
CA HIS A 141 3.69 -21.10 -10.72
C HIS A 141 2.73 -20.35 -11.64
N ASP A 142 1.59 -20.96 -11.90
CA ASP A 142 0.46 -20.34 -12.61
C ASP A 142 -0.69 -20.13 -11.60
N LYS A 143 -1.29 -18.93 -11.63
CA LYS A 143 -2.45 -18.56 -10.84
C LYS A 143 -3.67 -18.44 -11.74
N PHE A 144 -4.75 -19.12 -11.37
CA PHE A 144 -6.01 -19.14 -12.10
C PHE A 144 -7.12 -18.46 -11.31
N ASP A 145 -8.14 -17.96 -12.00
CA ASP A 145 -9.38 -17.46 -11.40
C ASP A 145 -10.37 -18.59 -11.08
N GLU A 146 -11.59 -18.23 -10.64
CA GLU A 146 -12.67 -19.18 -10.36
C GLU A 146 -13.24 -19.87 -11.59
N HIS A 147 -12.96 -19.35 -12.79
CA HIS A 147 -13.35 -19.89 -14.10
C HIS A 147 -12.19 -20.66 -14.77
N ASN A 148 -11.12 -20.96 -14.02
CA ASN A 148 -9.90 -21.63 -14.52
C ASN A 148 -9.20 -20.87 -15.65
N GLN A 149 -9.32 -19.53 -15.68
CA GLN A 149 -8.58 -18.68 -16.59
C GLN A 149 -7.27 -18.25 -15.96
N LEU A 150 -6.17 -18.29 -16.70
CA LEU A 150 -4.85 -17.85 -16.23
C LEU A 150 -4.86 -16.33 -16.01
N ILE A 151 -4.67 -15.91 -14.76
CA ILE A 151 -4.62 -14.49 -14.37
C ILE A 151 -3.23 -13.98 -14.07
N ASP A 152 -2.28 -14.87 -13.76
CA ASP A 152 -0.88 -14.50 -13.53
C ASP A 152 0.03 -15.72 -13.69
N ARG A 153 1.15 -15.55 -14.37
CA ARG A 153 2.22 -16.53 -14.46
C ARG A 153 3.47 -15.98 -13.81
N PHE A 154 4.02 -16.78 -12.90
CA PHE A 154 5.26 -16.44 -12.20
C PHE A 154 6.42 -17.25 -12.74
N SER A 155 7.51 -16.55 -13.07
CA SER A 155 8.78 -17.12 -13.46
C SER A 155 9.90 -16.62 -12.58
N ILE A 156 11.01 -17.35 -12.49
CA ILE A 156 12.23 -16.93 -11.80
C ILE A 156 13.37 -16.78 -12.80
N SER A 157 14.31 -15.90 -12.49
CA SER A 157 15.58 -15.81 -13.19
C SER A 157 16.60 -16.78 -12.60
N GLU A 158 17.33 -17.47 -13.46
CA GLU A 158 18.42 -18.37 -13.08
C GLU A 158 19.76 -17.81 -13.55
N PRO A 159 20.86 -18.06 -12.77
CA PRO A 159 20.88 -18.67 -11.44
C PRO A 159 20.33 -17.79 -10.34
N VAL A 160 19.93 -18.42 -9.21
CA VAL A 160 19.54 -17.69 -8.00
C VAL A 160 20.72 -16.90 -7.46
N ALA A 161 20.51 -15.61 -7.19
CA ALA A 161 21.53 -14.68 -6.73
C ALA A 161 21.69 -14.68 -5.19
N GLN A 162 22.65 -13.91 -4.70
CA GLN A 162 22.83 -13.59 -3.28
C GLN A 162 22.99 -12.09 -3.11
N THR A 163 22.57 -11.57 -1.94
CA THR A 163 22.84 -10.19 -1.55
C THR A 163 24.30 -10.04 -1.10
N ALA A 164 24.77 -8.81 -0.91
CA ALA A 164 26.10 -8.53 -0.38
C ALA A 164 26.34 -9.17 1.01
N GLU A 165 25.27 -9.36 1.80
CA GLU A 165 25.32 -10.03 3.10
C GLU A 165 25.26 -11.57 3.01
N GLY A 166 25.12 -12.14 1.80
CA GLY A 166 25.05 -13.58 1.55
C GLY A 166 23.64 -14.20 1.65
N TYR A 167 22.59 -13.39 1.76
CA TYR A 167 21.22 -13.87 1.78
C TYR A 167 20.77 -14.31 0.38
N ARG A 168 19.91 -15.32 0.34
CA ARG A 168 19.30 -15.82 -0.89
C ARG A 168 18.45 -14.73 -1.53
N LEU A 169 18.70 -14.41 -2.79
CA LEU A 169 18.00 -13.41 -3.58
C LEU A 169 17.42 -14.05 -4.84
N VAL A 170 16.10 -14.11 -4.91
CA VAL A 170 15.38 -14.71 -6.03
C VAL A 170 14.64 -13.62 -6.81
N TRP A 171 14.91 -13.53 -8.10
CA TRP A 171 14.26 -12.60 -9.01
C TRP A 171 13.05 -13.27 -9.65
N TYR A 172 11.91 -12.65 -9.47
CA TYR A 172 10.63 -13.10 -10.04
C TYR A 172 10.17 -12.18 -11.15
N HIS A 173 9.45 -12.77 -12.09
CA HIS A 173 8.66 -12.06 -13.08
C HIS A 173 7.20 -12.50 -12.95
N SER A 174 6.26 -11.55 -12.96
CA SER A 174 4.81 -11.76 -12.92
C SER A 174 4.20 -11.12 -14.17
N THR A 175 3.42 -11.89 -14.93
CA THR A 175 2.75 -11.37 -16.13
C THR A 175 1.75 -10.28 -15.78
N ARG A 176 0.98 -10.48 -14.70
CA ARG A 176 0.02 -9.46 -14.23
C ARG A 176 0.71 -8.18 -13.77
N LYS A 177 1.84 -8.30 -13.07
CA LYS A 177 2.62 -7.13 -12.67
C LYS A 177 3.20 -6.42 -13.90
N ALA A 178 3.63 -7.14 -14.92
CA ALA A 178 4.13 -6.55 -16.17
C ALA A 178 3.06 -5.71 -16.87
N GLU A 179 1.81 -6.19 -16.91
CA GLU A 179 0.67 -5.40 -17.44
C GLU A 179 0.46 -4.10 -16.64
N LEU A 180 0.51 -4.19 -15.31
CA LEU A 180 0.34 -3.02 -14.43
C LEU A 180 1.49 -2.02 -14.59
N ASP A 181 2.74 -2.49 -14.69
CA ASP A 181 3.90 -1.65 -14.90
C ASP A 181 3.82 -0.93 -16.27
N ALA A 182 3.39 -1.64 -17.32
CA ALA A 182 3.16 -1.07 -18.66
C ALA A 182 2.05 -0.01 -18.65
N ALA A 183 0.93 -0.29 -17.99
CA ALA A 183 -0.16 0.69 -17.85
C ALA A 183 0.28 1.94 -17.07
N SER A 184 1.04 1.76 -15.98
CA SER A 184 1.61 2.87 -15.20
C SER A 184 2.56 3.72 -16.04
N ARG A 185 3.40 3.09 -16.86
CA ARG A 185 4.31 3.79 -17.78
C ARG A 185 3.55 4.63 -18.80
N LEU A 186 2.48 4.07 -19.39
CA LEU A 186 1.62 4.81 -20.32
C LEU A 186 0.99 6.04 -19.65
N THR A 187 0.43 5.88 -18.46
CA THR A 187 -0.16 6.99 -17.68
C THR A 187 0.85 8.10 -17.38
N ARG A 188 2.12 7.75 -17.10
CA ARG A 188 3.20 8.75 -16.91
C ARG A 188 3.51 9.50 -18.19
N LEU A 189 3.55 8.80 -19.35
CA LEU A 189 3.75 9.43 -20.64
C LEU A 189 2.61 10.39 -21.00
N GLU A 190 1.37 10.00 -20.82
CA GLU A 190 0.21 10.86 -21.04
C GLU A 190 0.26 12.11 -20.15
N ARG A 191 0.61 11.94 -18.87
CA ARG A 191 0.75 13.04 -17.92
C ARG A 191 1.85 14.02 -18.32
N VAL A 192 3.02 13.56 -18.74
CA VAL A 192 4.12 14.43 -19.13
C VAL A 192 3.79 15.20 -20.39
N VAL A 193 3.15 14.57 -21.39
CA VAL A 193 2.71 15.24 -22.62
C VAL A 193 1.73 16.37 -22.31
N ALA A 194 0.72 16.10 -21.49
CA ALA A 194 -0.26 17.11 -21.07
C ALA A 194 0.43 18.29 -20.35
N ARG A 195 1.36 18.03 -19.43
CA ARG A 195 2.07 19.09 -18.70
C ARG A 195 3.05 19.88 -19.58
N LEU A 196 3.69 19.23 -20.54
CA LEU A 196 4.53 19.95 -21.53
C LEU A 196 3.69 20.80 -22.46
N ASP A 197 2.48 20.37 -22.82
CA ASP A 197 1.56 21.19 -23.61
C ASP A 197 1.06 22.41 -22.83
N GLU A 198 0.74 22.25 -21.53
CA GLU A 198 0.45 23.39 -20.66
C GLU A 198 1.64 24.38 -20.58
N LEU A 199 2.86 23.88 -20.44
CA LEU A 199 4.06 24.71 -20.43
C LEU A 199 4.23 25.43 -21.78
N ARG A 200 3.99 24.74 -22.91
CA ARG A 200 4.01 25.31 -24.25
C ARG A 200 3.03 26.48 -24.39
N GLN A 201 1.80 26.32 -23.87
CA GLN A 201 0.80 27.39 -23.85
C GLN A 201 1.26 28.58 -22.99
N LYS A 202 1.84 28.33 -21.80
CA LYS A 202 2.40 29.38 -20.93
C LYS A 202 3.58 30.15 -21.61
N LEU A 203 4.42 29.44 -22.35
CA LEU A 203 5.52 30.06 -23.12
C LEU A 203 5.02 30.90 -24.29
N ALA A 204 3.97 30.48 -24.99
CA ALA A 204 3.37 31.19 -26.09
C ALA A 204 2.62 32.46 -25.65
N SER A 205 2.21 32.56 -24.40
CA SER A 205 1.46 33.72 -23.89
C SER A 205 2.24 35.05 -24.03
N PRO A 206 1.61 36.13 -24.45
CA PRO A 206 2.24 37.46 -24.51
C PRO A 206 2.74 37.93 -23.14
N ARG A 207 2.13 37.52 -22.06
CA ARG A 207 2.45 37.89 -20.68
C ARG A 207 3.31 36.82 -19.93
N THR A 208 4.00 35.93 -20.70
CA THR A 208 4.82 34.89 -20.10
C THR A 208 5.88 35.45 -19.15
N ARG A 209 6.08 34.77 -18.04
CA ARG A 209 7.17 35.03 -17.06
C ARG A 209 8.50 34.37 -17.46
N TYR A 210 8.48 33.47 -18.44
CA TYR A 210 9.64 32.72 -18.90
C TYR A 210 10.44 33.56 -19.90
N ARG A 211 11.33 34.43 -19.39
CA ARG A 211 12.14 35.34 -20.18
C ARG A 211 13.63 34.99 -20.24
N GLN A 212 14.00 33.90 -19.59
CA GLN A 212 15.37 33.40 -19.52
C GLN A 212 15.36 31.90 -19.84
N ARG A 213 16.31 31.45 -20.68
CA ARG A 213 16.45 30.04 -21.05
C ARG A 213 16.57 29.13 -19.83
N ALA A 214 17.37 29.53 -18.84
CA ALA A 214 17.55 28.74 -17.59
C ALA A 214 16.23 28.42 -16.88
N LYS A 215 15.29 29.40 -16.77
CA LYS A 215 13.98 29.21 -16.16
C LYS A 215 13.07 28.27 -16.97
N VAL A 216 13.23 28.23 -18.28
CA VAL A 216 12.49 27.29 -19.13
C VAL A 216 13.04 25.88 -18.94
N CYS A 217 14.36 25.73 -18.96
CA CYS A 217 15.00 24.43 -18.71
C CYS A 217 14.64 23.87 -17.32
N GLU A 218 14.72 24.69 -16.28
CA GLU A 218 14.30 24.32 -14.91
C GLU A 218 12.84 23.86 -14.85
N ALA A 219 11.94 24.57 -15.54
CA ALA A 219 10.53 24.17 -15.61
C ALA A 219 10.32 22.84 -16.34
N VAL A 220 11.06 22.62 -17.43
CA VAL A 220 11.05 21.33 -18.16
C VAL A 220 11.56 20.20 -17.29
N GLU A 221 12.73 20.36 -16.65
CA GLU A 221 13.33 19.36 -15.75
C GLU A 221 12.39 19.03 -14.58
N THR A 222 11.72 20.05 -14.04
CA THR A 222 10.71 19.84 -12.98
C THR A 222 9.56 18.98 -13.47
N VAL A 223 9.04 19.24 -14.67
CA VAL A 223 7.95 18.46 -15.27
C VAL A 223 8.39 17.00 -15.49
N LEU A 224 9.59 16.78 -16.05
CA LEU A 224 10.12 15.44 -16.31
C LEU A 224 10.31 14.65 -15.00
N ARG A 225 10.87 15.28 -13.98
CA ARG A 225 11.11 14.68 -12.66
C ARG A 225 9.80 14.35 -11.93
N GLU A 226 8.85 15.30 -11.89
CA GLU A 226 7.55 15.07 -11.21
C GLU A 226 6.67 14.03 -11.91
N CYS A 227 6.88 13.80 -13.21
CA CYS A 227 6.24 12.73 -13.96
C CYS A 227 7.03 11.42 -13.93
N GLU A 228 8.25 11.44 -13.36
CA GLU A 228 9.16 10.28 -13.29
C GLU A 228 9.43 9.65 -14.67
N VAL A 229 9.73 10.50 -15.66
CA VAL A 229 9.97 10.12 -17.06
C VAL A 229 11.34 10.57 -17.58
N GLU A 230 12.27 10.80 -16.67
CA GLU A 230 13.64 11.21 -17.02
C GLU A 230 14.29 10.16 -17.93
N GLY A 231 14.81 10.64 -19.06
CA GLY A 231 15.40 9.78 -20.09
C GLY A 231 14.40 9.11 -21.05
N TRP A 232 13.08 9.20 -20.82
CA TRP A 232 12.05 8.69 -21.74
C TRP A 232 11.57 9.75 -22.73
N VAL A 233 11.66 11.00 -22.32
CA VAL A 233 11.21 12.14 -23.13
C VAL A 233 12.34 13.15 -23.21
N LYS A 234 12.73 13.47 -24.42
CA LYS A 234 13.65 14.57 -24.73
C LYS A 234 12.88 15.84 -25.05
N VAL A 235 13.31 16.95 -24.48
CA VAL A 235 12.68 18.26 -24.72
C VAL A 235 13.73 19.22 -25.26
N GLU A 236 13.46 19.78 -26.43
CA GLU A 236 14.28 20.82 -27.06
C GLU A 236 13.69 22.18 -26.73
N VAL A 237 14.53 23.10 -26.25
CA VAL A 237 14.16 24.50 -26.02
C VAL A 237 14.68 25.33 -27.17
N LYS A 238 13.78 25.88 -27.98
CA LYS A 238 14.07 26.80 -29.09
C LYS A 238 13.90 28.24 -28.64
N GLU A 239 14.88 29.07 -28.94
CA GLU A 239 14.85 30.51 -28.66
C GLU A 239 14.60 31.28 -29.94
N THR A 240 13.70 32.24 -29.89
CA THR A 240 13.40 33.18 -30.96
C THR A 240 13.36 34.60 -30.40
N THR A 241 13.65 35.60 -31.20
CA THR A 241 13.59 36.99 -30.76
C THR A 241 12.34 37.63 -31.34
N THR A 242 11.56 38.29 -30.50
CA THR A 242 10.40 39.07 -30.92
C THR A 242 10.73 40.56 -30.77
N GLU A 243 10.54 41.27 -31.83
CA GLU A 243 10.73 42.74 -31.86
C GLU A 243 9.44 43.43 -31.40
N THR A 244 9.58 44.35 -30.46
CA THR A 244 8.48 45.20 -30.01
C THR A 244 8.94 46.65 -30.04
N TYR A 245 8.06 47.53 -30.47
CA TYR A 245 8.33 48.97 -30.53
C TYR A 245 7.58 49.64 -29.39
N ARG A 246 8.30 50.41 -28.57
CA ARG A 246 7.75 51.14 -27.43
C ARG A 246 8.02 52.61 -27.62
N GLN A 247 7.01 53.47 -27.33
CA GLN A 247 7.22 54.92 -27.30
C GLN A 247 8.32 55.28 -26.30
N GLU A 248 9.22 56.17 -26.71
CA GLU A 248 10.31 56.69 -25.87
C GLU A 248 9.75 57.48 -24.66
N ARG A 249 8.68 58.23 -24.90
CA ARG A 249 7.98 59.01 -23.85
C ARG A 249 6.52 58.57 -23.72
N ARG A 250 5.98 58.65 -22.50
CA ARG A 250 4.56 58.40 -22.26
C ARG A 250 3.73 59.55 -22.83
N GLY A 251 2.69 59.26 -23.56
CA GLY A 251 1.77 60.24 -24.14
C GLY A 251 0.96 59.67 -25.30
N ARG A 252 0.03 60.48 -25.83
CA ARG A 252 -0.73 60.12 -27.03
C ARG A 252 0.21 60.15 -28.24
N PRO A 253 0.23 59.13 -29.09
CA PRO A 253 1.06 59.15 -30.31
C PRO A 253 0.72 60.30 -31.24
N GLY A 254 1.72 60.97 -31.80
CA GLY A 254 1.63 62.04 -32.84
C GLY A 254 2.74 61.86 -33.86
N GLU A 255 2.76 62.76 -34.89
CA GLU A 255 3.72 62.67 -36.02
C GLU A 255 5.18 62.60 -35.61
N ASN A 256 5.56 63.22 -34.47
CA ASN A 256 6.93 63.26 -33.95
C ASN A 256 7.23 62.24 -32.86
N THR A 257 6.38 61.22 -32.70
CA THR A 257 6.56 60.19 -31.66
C THR A 257 7.72 59.29 -32.04
N ARG A 258 8.76 59.25 -31.19
CA ARG A 258 9.88 58.29 -31.33
C ARG A 258 9.57 56.97 -30.70
N TYR A 259 9.93 55.89 -31.39
CA TYR A 259 9.79 54.53 -30.92
C TYR A 259 11.16 53.89 -30.75
N VAL A 260 11.35 53.21 -29.64
CA VAL A 260 12.54 52.42 -29.37
C VAL A 260 12.21 50.97 -29.64
N LYS A 261 13.02 50.33 -30.50
CA LYS A 261 12.95 48.88 -30.74
C LYS A 261 13.45 48.17 -29.51
N GLN A 262 12.63 47.26 -28.98
CA GLN A 262 13.00 46.34 -27.90
C GLN A 262 12.95 44.91 -28.41
N GLU A 263 14.07 44.23 -28.34
CA GLU A 263 14.17 42.82 -28.64
C GLU A 263 13.92 42.02 -27.34
N ARG A 264 13.03 41.06 -27.42
CA ARG A 264 12.72 40.17 -26.27
C ARG A 264 12.85 38.74 -26.68
N PRO A 265 13.59 37.93 -25.91
CA PRO A 265 13.66 36.52 -26.16
C PRO A 265 12.30 35.85 -25.93
N ARG A 266 11.96 34.94 -26.81
CA ARG A 266 10.80 34.05 -26.74
C ARG A 266 11.28 32.62 -26.82
N PHE A 267 10.66 31.77 -26.03
CA PHE A 267 11.01 30.35 -25.94
C PHE A 267 9.84 29.50 -26.39
N ALA A 268 10.15 28.44 -27.14
CA ALA A 268 9.23 27.37 -27.49
C ALA A 268 9.86 26.04 -27.11
N ILE A 269 9.06 25.08 -26.82
CA ILE A 269 9.51 23.72 -26.54
C ILE A 269 8.95 22.72 -27.56
N ALA A 270 9.78 21.81 -28.00
CA ALA A 270 9.38 20.60 -28.72
C ALA A 270 9.80 19.37 -27.91
N HIS A 271 9.02 18.34 -27.91
CA HIS A 271 9.38 17.10 -27.24
C HIS A 271 9.23 15.90 -28.18
N HIS A 272 10.00 14.88 -27.94
CA HIS A 272 9.86 13.57 -28.56
C HIS A 272 10.11 12.45 -27.54
N VAL A 273 9.49 11.33 -27.78
CA VAL A 273 9.59 10.14 -26.94
C VAL A 273 10.74 9.27 -27.44
N GLU A 274 11.63 8.86 -26.53
CA GLU A 274 12.75 7.97 -26.80
C GLU A 274 12.27 6.51 -26.75
N PHE A 275 11.72 6.03 -27.85
CA PHE A 275 11.10 4.68 -27.92
C PHE A 275 12.07 3.54 -27.58
N GLU A 276 13.35 3.67 -27.92
CA GLU A 276 14.36 2.67 -27.56
C GLU A 276 14.52 2.56 -26.05
N ARG A 277 14.59 3.70 -25.35
CA ARG A 277 14.66 3.74 -23.89
C ARG A 277 13.41 3.16 -23.23
N LEU A 278 12.24 3.46 -23.78
CA LEU A 278 10.99 2.85 -23.32
C LEU A 278 10.96 1.33 -23.50
N ALA A 279 11.45 0.84 -24.63
CA ALA A 279 11.53 -0.60 -24.88
C ALA A 279 12.53 -1.30 -23.94
N GLU A 280 13.65 -0.65 -23.62
CA GLU A 280 14.60 -1.13 -22.60
C GLU A 280 13.96 -1.20 -21.21
N GLU A 281 13.27 -0.16 -20.77
CA GLU A 281 12.57 -0.16 -19.48
C GLU A 281 11.46 -1.21 -19.43
N ALA A 282 10.72 -1.41 -20.53
CA ALA A 282 9.65 -2.41 -20.62
C ALA A 282 10.14 -3.85 -20.38
N ARG A 283 11.42 -4.15 -20.65
CA ARG A 283 12.02 -5.46 -20.33
C ARG A 283 12.03 -5.74 -18.83
N CYS A 284 12.03 -4.72 -18.01
CA CYS A 284 12.01 -4.83 -16.55
C CYS A 284 10.59 -4.86 -15.94
N ASP A 285 9.55 -4.79 -16.77
CA ASP A 285 8.18 -4.88 -16.29
C ASP A 285 7.92 -6.24 -15.65
N GLY A 286 7.13 -6.26 -14.59
CA GLY A 286 6.82 -7.49 -13.88
C GLY A 286 7.92 -8.01 -12.97
N VAL A 287 9.14 -7.46 -13.05
CA VAL A 287 10.31 -7.95 -12.28
C VAL A 287 10.27 -7.44 -10.85
N PHE A 288 10.45 -8.36 -9.88
CA PHE A 288 10.60 -8.02 -8.46
C PHE A 288 11.47 -9.05 -7.74
N PRO A 289 12.29 -8.62 -6.77
CA PRO A 289 13.18 -9.49 -5.99
C PRO A 289 12.56 -9.89 -4.65
N LEU A 290 12.74 -11.14 -4.23
CA LEU A 290 12.54 -11.55 -2.84
C LEU A 290 13.88 -11.97 -2.22
N VAL A 291 14.11 -11.50 -0.99
CA VAL A 291 15.27 -11.83 -0.18
C VAL A 291 14.84 -12.64 1.04
N SER A 292 15.64 -13.68 1.37
CA SER A 292 15.39 -14.55 2.51
C SER A 292 16.69 -15.15 3.03
N ASN A 293 16.77 -15.43 4.32
CA ASN A 293 17.80 -16.29 4.91
C ASN A 293 17.38 -17.76 4.95
N ASP A 294 16.13 -18.09 4.61
CA ASP A 294 15.67 -19.47 4.53
C ASP A 294 16.14 -20.13 3.24
N ARG A 295 16.99 -21.16 3.38
CA ARG A 295 17.53 -21.93 2.26
C ARG A 295 16.76 -23.23 2.00
N THR A 296 15.80 -23.56 2.87
CA THR A 296 15.02 -24.81 2.79
C THR A 296 13.76 -24.65 1.95
N MET A 297 13.19 -23.45 1.91
CA MET A 297 12.01 -23.16 1.10
C MET A 297 12.33 -23.22 -0.40
N THR A 298 11.46 -23.82 -1.16
CA THR A 298 11.49 -23.74 -2.64
C THR A 298 11.18 -22.30 -3.10
N GLU A 299 11.54 -21.96 -4.33
CA GLU A 299 11.21 -20.64 -4.93
C GLU A 299 9.70 -20.41 -4.96
N ARG A 300 8.92 -21.47 -5.20
CA ARG A 300 7.45 -21.40 -5.20
C ARG A 300 6.90 -21.10 -3.80
N GLU A 301 7.41 -21.77 -2.77
CA GLU A 301 6.99 -21.52 -1.38
C GLU A 301 7.35 -20.12 -0.92
N LEU A 302 8.55 -19.64 -1.27
CA LEU A 302 9.01 -18.28 -0.99
C LEU A 302 8.05 -17.25 -1.62
N LEU A 303 7.70 -17.44 -2.89
CA LEU A 303 6.73 -16.59 -3.60
C LEU A 303 5.37 -16.61 -2.92
N LEU A 304 4.81 -17.80 -2.66
CA LEU A 304 3.48 -17.95 -2.10
C LEU A 304 3.38 -17.37 -0.68
N SER A 305 4.44 -17.50 0.11
CA SER A 305 4.50 -16.91 1.44
C SER A 305 4.41 -15.38 1.38
N TYR A 306 5.15 -14.76 0.47
CA TYR A 306 5.11 -13.30 0.27
C TYR A 306 3.77 -12.83 -0.33
N LYS A 307 3.17 -13.60 -1.25
CA LYS A 307 1.88 -13.27 -1.89
C LYS A 307 0.67 -13.34 -0.95
N GLN A 308 0.86 -13.64 0.32
CA GLN A 308 -0.17 -13.49 1.36
C GLN A 308 -0.34 -12.04 1.82
N GLN A 309 0.55 -11.12 1.46
CA GLN A 309 0.48 -9.70 1.84
C GLN A 309 -0.89 -9.03 1.58
N PRO A 310 -1.63 -9.30 0.49
CA PRO A 310 -2.97 -8.74 0.29
C PRO A 310 -3.97 -9.09 1.41
N ALA A 311 -3.66 -10.08 2.23
CA ALA A 311 -4.52 -10.45 3.35
C ALA A 311 -4.45 -9.42 4.50
N ILE A 312 -3.28 -8.81 4.75
CA ILE A 312 -3.16 -7.73 5.74
C ILE A 312 -3.74 -6.41 5.20
N GLU A 313 -3.60 -6.15 3.89
CA GLU A 313 -4.20 -4.99 3.23
C GLU A 313 -5.73 -4.99 3.40
N ARG A 314 -6.38 -6.15 3.28
CA ARG A 314 -7.81 -6.31 3.58
C ARG A 314 -8.16 -5.97 5.02
N ARG A 315 -7.30 -6.27 6.01
CA ARG A 315 -7.53 -5.89 7.42
C ARG A 315 -7.45 -4.37 7.59
N PHE A 316 -6.57 -3.70 6.86
CA PHE A 316 -6.55 -2.24 6.84
C PHE A 316 -7.78 -1.65 6.13
N GLU A 317 -8.25 -2.27 5.05
CA GLU A 317 -9.49 -1.89 4.38
C GLU A 317 -10.69 -2.03 5.31
N GLN A 318 -10.83 -3.16 6.02
CA GLN A 318 -11.87 -3.34 7.05
C GLN A 318 -11.81 -2.25 8.12
N LEU A 319 -10.61 -1.94 8.64
CA LEU A 319 -10.43 -0.88 9.64
C LEU A 319 -10.91 0.47 9.13
N LYS A 320 -10.61 0.82 7.88
CA LYS A 320 -10.90 2.15 7.32
C LYS A 320 -12.32 2.26 6.76
N THR A 321 -12.81 1.23 6.12
CA THR A 321 -14.07 1.25 5.35
C THR A 321 -15.24 0.66 6.13
N ASP A 322 -15.09 -0.55 6.68
CA ASP A 322 -16.18 -1.23 7.35
C ASP A 322 -16.45 -0.66 8.75
N PHE A 323 -15.40 -0.35 9.49
CA PHE A 323 -15.52 0.24 10.83
C PHE A 323 -15.58 1.76 10.83
N VAL A 324 -15.29 2.39 9.69
CA VAL A 324 -15.32 3.86 9.53
C VAL A 324 -14.56 4.55 10.67
N VAL A 325 -13.32 4.12 10.90
CA VAL A 325 -12.51 4.62 12.00
C VAL A 325 -12.27 6.14 11.97
N ALA A 326 -12.38 6.74 10.80
CA ALA A 326 -12.31 8.18 10.59
C ALA A 326 -13.62 8.72 10.02
N PRO A 327 -14.06 9.95 10.39
CA PRO A 327 -13.36 10.92 11.26
C PRO A 327 -13.46 10.58 12.75
N VAL A 328 -12.34 10.74 13.47
CA VAL A 328 -12.28 10.55 14.92
C VAL A 328 -12.50 11.88 15.63
N TYR A 329 -13.51 11.96 16.50
CA TYR A 329 -13.85 13.18 17.25
C TYR A 329 -13.19 13.26 18.64
N LEU A 330 -12.34 12.29 18.98
CA LEU A 330 -11.61 12.28 20.24
C LEU A 330 -10.40 13.23 20.16
N LYS A 331 -10.19 14.03 21.19
CA LYS A 331 -9.11 15.03 21.25
C LYS A 331 -7.81 14.52 21.88
N GLU A 332 -7.89 13.49 22.73
CA GLU A 332 -6.74 12.98 23.46
C GLU A 332 -6.15 11.75 22.79
N ALA A 333 -4.85 11.75 22.52
CA ALA A 333 -4.13 10.65 21.90
C ALA A 333 -4.28 9.31 22.65
N SER A 334 -4.34 9.36 24.00
CA SER A 334 -4.57 8.16 24.83
C SER A 334 -5.94 7.52 24.60
N ARG A 335 -6.99 8.32 24.42
CA ARG A 335 -8.35 7.84 24.11
C ARG A 335 -8.43 7.30 22.69
N ILE A 336 -7.73 7.93 21.76
CA ILE A 336 -7.62 7.45 20.38
C ILE A 336 -6.91 6.10 20.34
N GLN A 337 -5.80 5.94 21.10
CA GLN A 337 -5.13 4.64 21.21
C GLN A 337 -6.03 3.56 21.82
N ALA A 338 -6.84 3.90 22.82
CA ALA A 338 -7.82 2.97 23.39
C ALA A 338 -8.89 2.57 22.36
N LEU A 339 -9.39 3.51 21.56
CA LEU A 339 -10.33 3.24 20.47
C LEU A 339 -9.69 2.29 19.43
N LEU A 340 -8.46 2.56 19.02
CA LEU A 340 -7.74 1.70 18.07
C LEU A 340 -7.46 0.30 18.64
N CYS A 341 -7.31 0.17 19.96
CA CYS A 341 -7.25 -1.11 20.64
C CYS A 341 -8.57 -1.87 20.54
N VAL A 342 -9.71 -1.20 20.71
CA VAL A 342 -11.03 -1.82 20.51
C VAL A 342 -11.18 -2.34 19.08
N TYR A 343 -10.81 -1.54 18.09
CA TYR A 343 -10.82 -1.99 16.69
C TYR A 343 -9.90 -3.18 16.43
N PHE A 344 -8.75 -3.26 17.09
CA PHE A 344 -7.90 -4.45 17.02
C PHE A 344 -8.64 -5.71 17.51
N PHE A 345 -9.36 -5.63 18.63
CA PHE A 345 -10.15 -6.75 19.13
C PHE A 345 -11.31 -7.12 18.20
N VAL A 346 -11.95 -6.13 17.58
CA VAL A 346 -12.98 -6.40 16.56
C VAL A 346 -12.39 -7.16 15.38
N LEU A 347 -11.26 -6.68 14.82
CA LEU A 347 -10.54 -7.37 13.75
C LEU A 347 -10.11 -8.79 14.15
N LEU A 348 -9.67 -8.97 15.39
CA LEU A 348 -9.29 -10.29 15.93
C LEU A 348 -10.48 -11.24 15.91
N VAL A 349 -11.62 -10.83 16.47
CA VAL A 349 -12.83 -11.66 16.52
C VAL A 349 -13.35 -11.98 15.13
N GLU A 350 -13.47 -10.98 14.25
CA GLU A 350 -13.93 -11.18 12.88
C GLU A 350 -13.02 -12.11 12.08
N SER A 351 -11.70 -11.94 12.21
CA SER A 351 -10.76 -12.80 11.50
C SER A 351 -10.74 -14.24 12.01
N LEU A 352 -10.93 -14.44 13.31
CA LEU A 352 -11.10 -15.77 13.89
C LEU A 352 -12.38 -16.44 13.38
N LEU A 353 -13.50 -15.71 13.37
CA LEU A 353 -14.76 -16.19 12.83
C LEU A 353 -14.61 -16.65 11.37
N GLU A 354 -13.99 -15.81 10.52
CA GLU A 354 -13.72 -16.15 9.12
C GLU A 354 -12.82 -17.38 8.97
N ARG A 355 -11.74 -17.43 9.76
CA ARG A 355 -10.78 -18.54 9.71
C ARG A 355 -11.42 -19.86 10.10
N GLU A 356 -12.10 -19.90 11.24
CA GLU A 356 -12.69 -21.14 11.76
C GLU A 356 -13.82 -21.62 10.84
N LEU A 357 -14.66 -20.72 10.32
CA LEU A 357 -15.70 -21.09 9.38
C LEU A 357 -15.13 -21.68 8.08
N ARG A 358 -14.11 -21.02 7.50
CA ARG A 358 -13.47 -21.49 6.26
C ARG A 358 -12.74 -22.82 6.46
N ARG A 359 -12.06 -23.01 7.59
CA ARG A 359 -11.42 -24.28 7.96
C ARG A 359 -12.44 -25.41 8.15
N ALA A 360 -13.58 -25.12 8.79
CA ALA A 360 -14.64 -26.09 8.93
C ALA A 360 -15.27 -26.48 7.59
N MET A 361 -15.47 -25.50 6.69
CA MET A 361 -15.95 -25.77 5.34
C MET A 361 -14.97 -26.66 4.57
N GLU A 362 -13.67 -26.34 4.59
CA GLU A 362 -12.62 -27.10 3.92
C GLU A 362 -12.55 -28.55 4.45
N ARG A 363 -12.52 -28.73 5.78
CA ARG A 363 -12.51 -30.04 6.43
C ARG A 363 -13.70 -30.92 6.08
N LEU A 364 -14.87 -30.32 5.84
CA LEU A 364 -16.12 -31.02 5.54
C LEU A 364 -16.45 -31.05 4.04
N GLY A 365 -15.57 -30.57 3.17
CA GLY A 365 -15.80 -30.53 1.72
C GLY A 365 -16.95 -29.62 1.30
N ILE A 366 -17.25 -28.57 2.08
CA ILE A 366 -18.32 -27.62 1.76
C ILE A 366 -17.74 -26.50 0.90
N GLU A 367 -18.06 -26.50 -0.39
CA GLU A 367 -17.53 -25.51 -1.33
C GLU A 367 -18.08 -24.09 -1.12
N SER A 368 -19.36 -23.98 -0.69
CA SER A 368 -20.02 -22.69 -0.52
C SER A 368 -21.18 -22.73 0.48
N LEU A 369 -21.54 -21.55 0.98
CA LEU A 369 -22.74 -21.31 1.80
C LEU A 369 -23.61 -20.21 1.15
N PRO A 370 -24.96 -20.32 1.21
CA PRO A 370 -25.86 -19.33 0.62
C PRO A 370 -26.01 -18.11 1.56
N LEU A 371 -24.96 -17.30 1.71
CA LEU A 371 -24.88 -16.17 2.65
C LEU A 371 -25.32 -14.84 2.07
N TYR A 372 -25.63 -14.76 0.78
CA TYR A 372 -26.20 -13.53 0.21
C TYR A 372 -27.74 -13.52 0.41
N PRO A 373 -28.36 -12.32 0.50
CA PRO A 373 -29.80 -12.20 0.73
C PRO A 373 -30.66 -13.00 -0.26
N GLU A 374 -30.22 -13.07 -1.51
CA GLU A 374 -30.87 -13.83 -2.59
C GLU A 374 -30.51 -15.33 -2.59
N GLY A 375 -29.81 -15.82 -1.57
CA GLY A 375 -29.41 -17.23 -1.45
C GLY A 375 -28.23 -17.64 -2.36
N ARG A 376 -27.57 -16.69 -3.01
CA ARG A 376 -26.40 -16.96 -3.86
C ARG A 376 -25.24 -17.57 -3.06
N ALA A 377 -24.51 -18.47 -3.71
CA ALA A 377 -23.37 -19.19 -3.14
C ALA A 377 -22.20 -18.26 -2.79
N CYS A 378 -21.69 -18.36 -1.57
CA CYS A 378 -20.51 -17.69 -1.08
C CYS A 378 -19.41 -18.72 -0.77
N ARG A 379 -18.36 -18.78 -1.61
CA ARG A 379 -17.23 -19.71 -1.42
C ARG A 379 -16.29 -19.29 -0.29
N ARG A 380 -16.16 -17.97 -0.05
CA ARG A 380 -15.29 -17.42 1.00
C ARG A 380 -16.08 -16.48 1.92
N PRO A 381 -16.78 -17.02 2.92
CA PRO A 381 -17.52 -16.24 3.90
C PRO A 381 -16.65 -15.16 4.55
N THR A 382 -17.20 -13.95 4.70
CA THR A 382 -16.63 -12.87 5.51
C THR A 382 -17.37 -12.77 6.83
N ALA A 383 -16.71 -12.23 7.87
CA ALA A 383 -17.34 -12.02 9.17
C ALA A 383 -18.60 -11.17 9.03
N ARG A 384 -18.57 -10.10 8.24
CA ARG A 384 -19.72 -9.23 8.00
C ARG A 384 -20.96 -10.02 7.55
N LYS A 385 -20.83 -10.89 6.53
CA LYS A 385 -21.93 -11.71 6.04
C LYS A 385 -22.48 -12.69 7.08
N VAL A 386 -21.59 -13.20 7.95
CA VAL A 386 -22.00 -14.08 9.04
C VAL A 386 -22.75 -13.28 10.10
N ILE A 387 -22.25 -12.10 10.47
CA ILE A 387 -22.91 -11.22 11.44
C ILE A 387 -24.30 -10.79 10.90
N ASP A 388 -24.37 -10.32 9.65
CA ASP A 388 -25.63 -9.91 9.02
C ASP A 388 -26.68 -11.06 8.99
N LEU A 389 -26.23 -12.33 8.86
CA LEU A 389 -27.11 -13.49 8.94
C LEU A 389 -27.84 -13.63 10.29
N PHE A 390 -27.22 -13.12 11.37
CA PHE A 390 -27.75 -13.20 12.74
C PHE A 390 -28.34 -11.85 13.23
N GLU A 391 -28.35 -10.81 12.42
CA GLU A 391 -28.79 -9.46 12.82
C GLU A 391 -30.20 -9.44 13.38
N GLU A 392 -31.11 -10.24 12.81
CA GLU A 392 -32.53 -10.32 13.25
C GLU A 392 -32.76 -11.32 14.38
N VAL A 393 -31.72 -12.01 14.88
CA VAL A 393 -31.86 -12.95 16.00
C VAL A 393 -31.90 -12.17 17.29
N GLN A 394 -33.08 -12.18 17.95
CA GLN A 394 -33.33 -11.41 19.16
C GLN A 394 -33.67 -12.32 20.32
N ARG A 395 -33.30 -11.88 21.52
CA ARG A 395 -33.68 -12.46 22.81
C ARG A 395 -34.52 -11.45 23.57
N HIS A 396 -35.76 -11.81 23.89
CA HIS A 396 -36.65 -10.98 24.66
C HIS A 396 -36.85 -11.60 26.04
N THR A 397 -36.74 -10.82 27.10
CA THR A 397 -37.06 -11.22 28.46
C THR A 397 -38.30 -10.47 28.91
N LEU A 398 -39.38 -11.18 29.13
CA LEU A 398 -40.60 -10.64 29.72
C LEU A 398 -40.54 -10.83 31.24
N THR A 399 -40.54 -9.75 32.01
CA THR A 399 -40.61 -9.79 33.46
C THR A 399 -42.00 -9.37 33.90
N PRO A 400 -42.89 -10.33 34.23
CA PRO A 400 -44.21 -10.00 34.72
C PRO A 400 -44.15 -9.36 36.11
N ALA A 401 -45.20 -8.59 36.49
CA ALA A 401 -45.28 -7.97 37.79
C ALA A 401 -45.29 -8.96 38.96
N SER A 402 -45.73 -10.21 38.71
CA SER A 402 -45.67 -11.34 39.60
C SER A 402 -45.33 -12.60 38.82
N GLY A 403 -44.28 -13.31 39.24
CA GLY A 403 -43.80 -14.54 38.59
C GLY A 403 -42.36 -14.48 38.12
N SER A 404 -41.87 -15.60 37.57
CA SER A 404 -40.51 -15.69 37.04
C SER A 404 -40.40 -15.04 35.65
N PRO A 405 -39.26 -14.43 35.26
CA PRO A 405 -39.01 -13.96 33.93
C PRO A 405 -39.16 -15.08 32.88
N VAL A 406 -39.82 -14.77 31.76
CA VAL A 406 -39.94 -15.68 30.63
C VAL A 406 -39.08 -15.17 29.49
N VAL A 407 -38.24 -16.02 28.92
CA VAL A 407 -37.33 -15.69 27.83
C VAL A 407 -37.87 -16.24 26.51
N PHE A 408 -37.92 -15.39 25.50
CA PHE A 408 -38.25 -15.76 24.12
C PHE A 408 -37.06 -15.47 23.22
N THR A 409 -36.69 -16.42 22.38
CA THR A 409 -35.63 -16.26 21.37
C THR A 409 -36.22 -16.49 19.98
N THR A 410 -35.71 -15.77 19.00
CA THR A 410 -36.03 -15.99 17.58
C THR A 410 -35.62 -17.42 17.19
N GLU A 411 -36.51 -18.15 16.51
CA GLU A 411 -36.14 -19.47 15.98
C GLU A 411 -35.07 -19.34 14.89
N LEU A 412 -33.97 -20.05 15.06
CA LEU A 412 -32.88 -20.07 14.10
C LEU A 412 -33.29 -20.83 12.82
N THR A 413 -32.95 -20.25 11.69
CA THR A 413 -33.09 -20.89 10.37
C THR A 413 -32.14 -22.10 10.24
N LYS A 414 -32.40 -22.95 9.25
CA LYS A 414 -31.49 -24.09 8.94
C LYS A 414 -30.07 -23.62 8.62
N LEU A 415 -29.91 -22.48 7.94
CA LEU A 415 -28.62 -21.92 7.59
C LEU A 415 -27.87 -21.39 8.82
N GLN A 416 -28.54 -20.66 9.72
CA GLN A 416 -27.98 -20.18 10.97
C GLN A 416 -27.49 -21.35 11.85
N ARG A 417 -28.31 -22.39 12.03
CA ARG A 417 -27.91 -23.61 12.77
C ARG A 417 -26.72 -24.32 12.10
N LYS A 418 -26.64 -24.33 10.74
CA LYS A 418 -25.50 -24.90 10.01
C LYS A 418 -24.23 -24.11 10.29
N VAL A 419 -24.26 -22.77 10.23
CA VAL A 419 -23.12 -21.90 10.50
C VAL A 419 -22.64 -22.07 11.93
N LEU A 420 -23.54 -22.09 12.93
CA LEU A 420 -23.18 -22.33 14.34
C LEU A 420 -22.51 -23.68 14.54
N ARG A 421 -22.98 -24.74 13.88
CA ARG A 421 -22.35 -26.08 13.94
C ARG A 421 -20.93 -26.05 13.35
N LEU A 422 -20.75 -25.35 12.22
CA LEU A 422 -19.43 -25.19 11.61
C LEU A 422 -18.44 -24.44 12.51
N LEU A 423 -18.94 -23.50 13.28
CA LEU A 423 -18.15 -22.73 14.26
C LEU A 423 -17.98 -23.45 15.61
N ALA A 424 -18.51 -24.68 15.77
CA ALA A 424 -18.58 -25.41 17.04
C ALA A 424 -19.30 -24.64 18.17
N MET A 425 -20.32 -23.84 17.80
CA MET A 425 -21.11 -22.99 18.70
C MET A 425 -22.58 -23.38 18.68
N SER A 426 -22.88 -24.66 18.59
CA SER A 426 -24.27 -25.16 18.45
C SER A 426 -25.21 -24.68 19.55
N ASN A 427 -24.71 -24.49 20.75
CA ASN A 427 -25.48 -24.07 21.92
C ASN A 427 -25.44 -22.57 22.21
N ALA A 428 -24.92 -21.75 21.26
CA ALA A 428 -24.77 -20.32 21.51
C ALA A 428 -26.08 -19.57 21.77
N TYR A 429 -27.21 -20.14 21.36
CA TYR A 429 -28.57 -19.61 21.54
C TYR A 429 -29.50 -20.54 22.31
N ASP A 430 -28.98 -21.62 22.92
CA ASP A 430 -29.71 -22.48 23.85
C ASP A 430 -29.64 -21.81 25.24
N PHE A 431 -30.74 -21.15 25.65
CA PHE A 431 -30.85 -20.41 26.90
C PHE A 431 -31.86 -21.03 27.84
#